data_e622ab8319d7afbed41d84ce866338fb
#
_entry.id   e622ab8319d7afbed41d84ce866338fb
#
_cell.length_a   1.000
_cell.length_b   1.000
_cell.length_c   1.000
_cell.angle_alpha   90.00
_cell.angle_beta   90.00
_cell.angle_gamma   90.00
#
_symmetry.space_group_name_H-M   'P 1'
#
loop_
_entity.id
_entity.type
_entity.pdbx_description
1 polymer ?
#
loop_
_entity_poly.entity_id
_entity_poly.type
_entity_poly.pdbx_seq_one_letter_code
_entity_poly.pdbx_strand_id
1 'polypeptide(L)'
;MVDILWLRPGRGRGVLTGIAMAIKLTPAVFLAVFFVRREWRAFFSALGSFLAAGLIAFACNPHSSIQYWSETLRDSNRIGGLAYSSNQSLRGFFSRLVPEHAEKLWLVAVVLVVAIVWFAMERLSHENQAVLMLLAASVSLLCSPVSWSHHFTWLVLAGVLLVAQRYWALAALTLSL
;
A
#
# COMPACT_ATOMS: atom_id res chain seq x y z
N MET A 1 -9.08 -1.44 5.64
CA MET A 1 -8.72 -1.45 7.08
C MET A 1 -9.77 -2.16 7.93
N VAL A 2 -11.05 -1.79 7.87
CA VAL A 2 -12.14 -2.47 8.57
C VAL A 2 -12.09 -3.98 8.33
N ASP A 3 -11.87 -4.36 7.09
CA ASP A 3 -11.81 -5.74 6.62
C ASP A 3 -10.71 -6.58 7.30
N ILE A 4 -9.57 -5.96 7.59
CA ILE A 4 -8.43 -6.64 8.19
C ILE A 4 -8.50 -6.57 9.73
N LEU A 5 -8.83 -5.41 10.29
CA LEU A 5 -8.77 -5.19 11.73
C LEU A 5 -10.01 -5.66 12.49
N TRP A 6 -11.19 -5.55 11.89
CA TRP A 6 -12.47 -5.67 12.61
C TRP A 6 -13.28 -6.90 12.21
N LEU A 7 -13.17 -7.36 10.95
CA LEU A 7 -13.89 -8.54 10.54
C LEU A 7 -13.16 -9.82 10.99
N ARG A 8 -13.92 -10.70 11.63
CA ARG A 8 -13.42 -12.04 11.97
C ARG A 8 -13.11 -12.84 10.70
N PRO A 9 -12.15 -13.78 10.74
CA PRO A 9 -11.95 -14.71 9.64
C PRO A 9 -13.26 -15.42 9.28
N GLY A 10 -13.71 -15.30 8.03
CA GLY A 10 -14.98 -15.90 7.60
C GLY A 10 -15.52 -15.28 6.31
N ARG A 11 -16.83 -15.43 6.10
CA ARG A 11 -17.53 -14.91 4.92
C ARG A 11 -17.51 -13.37 4.91
N GLY A 12 -17.15 -12.78 3.77
CA GLY A 12 -17.11 -11.33 3.57
C GLY A 12 -15.78 -10.65 3.89
N ARG A 13 -14.88 -11.30 4.63
CA ARG A 13 -13.52 -10.78 4.86
C ARG A 13 -12.76 -10.74 3.52
N GLY A 14 -12.10 -9.65 3.22
CA GLY A 14 -11.40 -9.38 1.95
C GLY A 14 -12.23 -8.59 0.93
N VAL A 15 -13.56 -8.64 0.99
CA VAL A 15 -14.43 -7.97 0.01
C VAL A 15 -14.19 -6.45 -0.03
N LEU A 16 -14.14 -5.79 1.12
CA LEU A 16 -13.91 -4.34 1.18
C LEU A 16 -12.50 -3.96 0.71
N THR A 17 -11.52 -4.82 0.96
CA THR A 17 -10.15 -4.64 0.43
C THR A 17 -10.17 -4.67 -1.09
N GLY A 18 -10.87 -5.63 -1.70
CA GLY A 18 -10.99 -5.71 -3.16
C GLY A 18 -11.75 -4.55 -3.79
N ILE A 19 -12.82 -4.07 -3.15
CA ILE A 19 -13.53 -2.86 -3.60
C ILE A 19 -12.59 -1.64 -3.52
N ALA A 20 -11.84 -1.49 -2.42
CA ALA A 20 -10.86 -0.42 -2.29
C ALA A 20 -9.76 -0.49 -3.37
N MET A 21 -9.30 -1.69 -3.73
CA MET A 21 -8.35 -1.91 -4.84
C MET A 21 -8.95 -1.48 -6.19
N ALA A 22 -10.24 -1.67 -6.41
CA ALA A 22 -10.91 -1.27 -7.65
C ALA A 22 -11.03 0.25 -7.77
N ILE A 23 -11.20 0.95 -6.65
CA ILE A 23 -11.24 2.43 -6.61
C ILE A 23 -9.83 3.00 -6.81
N LYS A 24 -8.84 2.41 -6.16
CA LYS A 24 -7.44 2.81 -6.23
C LYS A 24 -6.56 1.57 -6.02
N LEU A 25 -5.62 1.30 -6.91
CA LEU A 25 -4.83 0.07 -6.87
C LEU A 25 -3.90 -0.04 -5.65
N THR A 26 -3.55 1.08 -5.02
CA THR A 26 -2.66 1.13 -3.84
C THR A 26 -3.04 0.16 -2.71
N PRO A 27 -4.33 -0.04 -2.34
CA PRO A 27 -4.72 -1.03 -1.34
C PRO A 27 -4.40 -2.49 -1.68
N ALA A 28 -3.96 -2.79 -2.92
CA ALA A 28 -3.55 -4.14 -3.30
C ALA A 28 -2.39 -4.66 -2.43
N VAL A 29 -1.58 -3.77 -1.88
CA VAL A 29 -0.50 -4.14 -0.95
C VAL A 29 -1.01 -4.92 0.26
N PHE A 30 -2.25 -4.69 0.69
CA PHE A 30 -2.84 -5.38 1.83
C PHE A 30 -3.21 -6.83 1.56
N LEU A 31 -3.21 -7.28 0.29
CA LEU A 31 -3.30 -8.72 -0.03
C LEU A 31 -2.15 -9.50 0.61
N ALA A 32 -0.97 -8.88 0.78
CA ALA A 32 0.15 -9.50 1.46
C ALA A 32 -0.18 -9.92 2.90
N VAL A 33 -1.02 -9.16 3.60
CA VAL A 33 -1.46 -9.50 4.97
C VAL A 33 -2.25 -10.81 4.97
N PHE A 34 -3.22 -10.96 4.06
CA PHE A 34 -4.00 -12.19 3.93
C PHE A 34 -3.14 -13.37 3.50
N PHE A 35 -2.21 -13.13 2.58
CA PHE A 35 -1.30 -14.15 2.06
C PHE A 35 -0.38 -14.71 3.16
N VAL A 36 0.33 -13.85 3.88
CA VAL A 36 1.27 -14.23 4.94
C VAL A 36 0.54 -14.94 6.09
N ARG A 37 -0.68 -14.50 6.41
CA ARG A 37 -1.52 -15.17 7.41
C ARG A 37 -2.23 -16.42 6.91
N ARG A 38 -2.02 -16.80 5.63
CA ARG A 38 -2.68 -17.93 4.98
C ARG A 38 -4.22 -17.86 5.02
N GLU A 39 -4.76 -16.65 5.04
CA GLU A 39 -6.19 -16.39 5.01
C GLU A 39 -6.72 -16.45 3.56
N TRP A 40 -6.58 -17.60 2.92
CA TRP A 40 -6.84 -17.79 1.48
C TRP A 40 -8.25 -17.37 1.06
N ARG A 41 -9.25 -17.60 1.93
CA ARG A 41 -10.63 -17.18 1.65
C ARG A 41 -10.72 -15.66 1.53
N ALA A 42 -10.11 -14.91 2.45
CA ALA A 42 -10.08 -13.46 2.40
C ALA A 42 -9.29 -12.93 1.19
N PHE A 43 -8.15 -13.57 0.89
CA PHE A 43 -7.33 -13.24 -0.27
C PHE A 43 -8.12 -13.39 -1.57
N PHE A 44 -8.77 -14.54 -1.80
CA PHE A 44 -9.57 -14.75 -3.00
C PHE A 44 -10.87 -13.95 -3.02
N SER A 45 -11.49 -13.66 -1.86
CA SER A 45 -12.62 -12.73 -1.78
C SER A 45 -12.23 -11.31 -2.22
N ALA A 46 -11.03 -10.85 -1.83
CA ALA A 46 -10.52 -9.55 -2.26
C ALA A 46 -10.26 -9.52 -3.76
N LEU A 47 -9.62 -10.53 -4.32
CA LEU A 47 -9.42 -10.63 -5.77
C LEU A 47 -10.76 -10.71 -6.53
N GLY A 48 -11.69 -11.52 -6.03
CA GLY A 48 -13.00 -11.68 -6.64
C GLY A 48 -13.81 -10.38 -6.65
N SER A 49 -13.84 -9.66 -5.54
CA SER A 49 -14.56 -8.37 -5.48
C SER A 49 -13.87 -7.28 -6.30
N PHE A 50 -12.54 -7.27 -6.38
CA PHE A 50 -11.78 -6.40 -7.27
C PHE A 50 -12.14 -6.66 -8.74
N LEU A 51 -12.11 -7.93 -9.16
CA LEU A 51 -12.46 -8.32 -10.53
C LEU A 51 -13.92 -8.03 -10.86
N ALA A 52 -14.84 -8.33 -9.94
CA ALA A 52 -16.25 -8.03 -10.12
C ALA A 52 -16.50 -6.54 -10.31
N ALA A 53 -15.90 -5.69 -9.47
CA ALA A 53 -16.00 -4.24 -9.62
C ALA A 53 -15.37 -3.75 -10.94
N GLY A 54 -14.24 -4.31 -11.35
CA GLY A 54 -13.60 -4.02 -12.64
C GLY A 54 -14.47 -4.41 -13.84
N LEU A 55 -15.10 -5.59 -13.78
CA LEU A 55 -16.05 -6.05 -14.82
C LEU A 55 -17.29 -5.16 -14.91
N ILE A 56 -17.84 -4.73 -13.78
CA ILE A 56 -18.96 -3.77 -13.75
C ILE A 56 -18.53 -2.44 -14.40
N ALA A 57 -17.36 -1.92 -14.02
CA ALA A 57 -16.83 -0.69 -14.60
C ALA A 57 -16.61 -0.84 -16.13
N PHE A 58 -16.07 -1.97 -16.55
CA PHE A 58 -15.88 -2.28 -17.96
C PHE A 58 -17.23 -2.37 -18.72
N ALA A 59 -18.23 -3.01 -18.14
CA ALA A 59 -19.55 -3.10 -18.75
C ALA A 59 -20.23 -1.73 -18.87
N CYS A 60 -20.01 -0.84 -17.91
CA CYS A 60 -20.55 0.52 -17.94
C CYS A 60 -19.83 1.42 -18.96
N ASN A 61 -18.52 1.32 -19.05
CA ASN A 61 -17.71 2.13 -19.98
C ASN A 61 -16.42 1.40 -20.41
N PRO A 62 -16.51 0.57 -21.49
CA PRO A 62 -15.39 -0.20 -21.99
C PRO A 62 -14.20 0.67 -22.42
N HIS A 63 -14.48 1.77 -23.12
CA HIS A 63 -13.42 2.65 -23.63
C HIS A 63 -12.58 3.24 -22.51
N SER A 64 -13.20 3.85 -21.48
CA SER A 64 -12.48 4.42 -20.35
C SER A 64 -11.75 3.35 -19.54
N SER A 65 -12.31 2.15 -19.44
CA SER A 65 -11.67 1.02 -18.74
C SER A 65 -10.40 0.57 -19.48
N ILE A 66 -10.45 0.41 -20.79
CA ILE A 66 -9.28 0.07 -21.59
C ILE A 66 -8.22 1.17 -21.45
N GLN A 67 -8.59 2.44 -21.64
CA GLN A 67 -7.68 3.57 -21.52
C GLN A 67 -7.01 3.63 -20.16
N TYR A 68 -7.76 3.37 -19.08
CA TYR A 68 -7.21 3.33 -17.71
C TYR A 68 -6.09 2.30 -17.58
N TRP A 69 -6.32 1.07 -18.02
CA TRP A 69 -5.37 -0.03 -17.86
C TRP A 69 -4.17 0.04 -18.82
N SER A 70 -4.39 0.51 -20.06
CA SER A 70 -3.34 0.58 -21.08
C SER A 70 -2.43 1.80 -20.92
N GLU A 71 -2.98 2.96 -20.52
CA GLU A 71 -2.29 4.24 -20.56
C GLU A 71 -2.20 4.89 -19.19
N THR A 72 -3.37 5.19 -18.57
CA THR A 72 -3.49 6.04 -17.40
C THR A 72 -2.73 5.51 -16.20
N LEU A 73 -2.77 4.19 -15.97
CA LEU A 73 -2.11 3.55 -14.84
C LEU A 73 -0.57 3.64 -14.92
N ARG A 74 -0.03 3.69 -16.13
CA ARG A 74 1.42 3.71 -16.38
C ARG A 74 2.00 5.11 -16.38
N ASP A 75 1.20 6.13 -16.62
CA ASP A 75 1.63 7.52 -16.64
C ASP A 75 1.64 8.13 -15.25
N SER A 76 2.78 8.02 -14.56
CA SER A 76 2.99 8.64 -13.25
C SER A 76 3.22 10.16 -13.32
N ASN A 77 3.57 10.72 -14.50
CA ASN A 77 3.88 12.14 -14.65
C ASN A 77 2.62 13.02 -14.57
N ARG A 78 1.45 12.46 -14.90
CA ARG A 78 0.16 13.18 -14.83
C ARG A 78 -0.22 13.62 -13.41
N ILE A 79 0.37 13.01 -12.37
CA ILE A 79 0.03 13.28 -10.96
C ILE A 79 0.85 14.45 -10.40
N GLY A 80 1.80 14.99 -11.17
CA GLY A 80 2.71 16.07 -10.79
C GLY A 80 4.17 15.67 -10.92
N GLY A 81 5.07 16.65 -10.80
CA GLY A 81 6.51 16.41 -10.94
C GLY A 81 7.04 15.44 -9.89
N LEU A 82 7.76 14.40 -10.31
CA LEU A 82 8.31 13.38 -9.40
C LEU A 82 9.27 13.97 -8.35
N ALA A 83 10.02 15.02 -8.72
CA ALA A 83 10.96 15.71 -7.83
C ALA A 83 10.30 16.73 -6.90
N TYR A 84 8.97 16.91 -6.95
CA TYR A 84 8.27 17.86 -6.09
C TYR A 84 8.48 17.52 -4.61
N SER A 85 8.71 18.54 -3.78
CA SER A 85 9.09 18.38 -2.37
C SER A 85 8.10 17.58 -1.54
N SER A 86 6.79 17.70 -1.83
CA SER A 86 5.76 16.92 -1.13
C SER A 86 5.69 15.44 -1.55
N ASN A 87 6.44 15.04 -2.60
CA ASN A 87 6.56 13.62 -2.94
C ASN A 87 7.59 12.95 -2.02
N GLN A 88 7.10 12.26 -1.00
CA GLN A 88 7.91 11.60 0.03
C GLN A 88 8.21 10.13 -0.29
N SER A 89 7.96 9.68 -1.53
CA SER A 89 8.35 8.34 -1.99
C SER A 89 9.86 8.23 -2.24
N LEU A 90 10.37 7.00 -2.30
CA LEU A 90 11.76 6.74 -2.70
C LEU A 90 12.07 7.27 -4.10
N ARG A 91 11.09 7.22 -5.02
CA ARG A 91 11.26 7.79 -6.35
C ARG A 91 11.41 9.30 -6.30
N GLY A 92 10.58 9.99 -5.48
CA GLY A 92 10.71 11.43 -5.25
C GLY A 92 12.05 11.81 -4.64
N PHE A 93 12.52 11.03 -3.67
CA PHE A 93 13.83 11.22 -3.05
C PHE A 93 14.97 11.12 -4.09
N PHE A 94 15.04 10.04 -4.85
CA PHE A 94 16.08 9.87 -5.87
C PHE A 94 15.97 10.89 -7.01
N SER A 95 14.75 11.30 -7.39
CA SER A 95 14.55 12.32 -8.42
C SER A 95 15.09 13.69 -8.02
N ARG A 96 15.18 13.97 -6.71
CA ARG A 96 15.80 15.21 -6.20
C ARG A 96 17.32 15.12 -6.06
N LEU A 97 17.84 13.95 -5.67
CA LEU A 97 19.28 13.79 -5.38
C LEU A 97 20.10 13.40 -6.62
N VAL A 98 19.60 12.48 -7.43
CA VAL A 98 20.35 11.89 -8.56
C VAL A 98 19.39 11.69 -9.73
N PRO A 99 18.90 12.78 -10.37
CA PRO A 99 17.85 12.72 -11.39
C PRO A 99 18.12 11.73 -12.52
N GLU A 100 19.38 11.68 -12.99
CA GLU A 100 19.82 10.85 -14.13
C GLU A 100 19.67 9.33 -13.84
N HIS A 101 19.75 8.92 -12.58
CA HIS A 101 19.70 7.52 -12.16
C HIS A 101 18.48 7.20 -11.27
N ALA A 102 17.60 8.17 -11.10
CA ALA A 102 16.48 8.09 -10.15
C ALA A 102 15.60 6.84 -10.33
N GLU A 103 15.28 6.50 -11.57
CA GLU A 103 14.43 5.35 -11.87
C GLU A 103 15.11 4.02 -11.53
N LYS A 104 16.38 3.85 -11.91
CA LYS A 104 17.14 2.63 -11.62
C LYS A 104 17.33 2.44 -10.12
N LEU A 105 17.73 3.50 -9.42
CA LEU A 105 17.91 3.47 -7.96
C LEU A 105 16.58 3.18 -7.24
N TRP A 106 15.49 3.78 -7.70
CA TRP A 106 14.17 3.51 -7.17
C TRP A 106 13.78 2.04 -7.35
N LEU A 107 13.97 1.44 -8.54
CA LEU A 107 13.66 0.04 -8.78
C LEU A 107 14.45 -0.89 -7.86
N VAL A 108 15.75 -0.64 -7.68
CA VAL A 108 16.59 -1.41 -6.75
C VAL A 108 16.07 -1.25 -5.31
N ALA A 109 15.77 -0.02 -4.89
CA ALA A 109 15.26 0.25 -3.56
C ALA A 109 13.90 -0.41 -3.32
N VAL A 110 13.01 -0.44 -4.33
CA VAL A 110 11.72 -1.15 -4.26
C VAL A 110 11.93 -2.63 -4.00
N VAL A 111 12.83 -3.28 -4.75
CA VAL A 111 13.12 -4.71 -4.54
C VAL A 111 13.63 -4.97 -3.12
N LEU A 112 14.54 -4.15 -2.62
CA LEU A 112 15.08 -4.28 -1.26
C LEU A 112 14.01 -4.06 -0.20
N VAL A 113 13.21 -2.99 -0.31
CA VAL A 113 12.14 -2.70 0.66
C VAL A 113 11.10 -3.82 0.67
N VAL A 114 10.66 -4.28 -0.51
CA VAL A 114 9.70 -5.38 -0.60
C VAL A 114 10.26 -6.65 0.03
N ALA A 115 11.53 -7.01 -0.25
CA ALA A 115 12.16 -8.19 0.32
C ALA A 115 12.28 -8.10 1.85
N ILE A 116 12.74 -6.95 2.38
CA ILE A 116 12.87 -6.75 3.82
C ILE A 116 11.50 -6.81 4.51
N VAL A 117 10.52 -6.09 3.97
CA VAL A 117 9.18 -6.06 4.56
C VAL A 117 8.50 -7.42 4.46
N TRP A 118 8.64 -8.12 3.34
CA TRP A 118 8.11 -9.47 3.20
C TRP A 118 8.70 -10.41 4.25
N PHE A 119 10.02 -10.41 4.42
CA PHE A 119 10.69 -11.21 5.44
C PHE A 119 10.20 -10.86 6.86
N ALA A 120 10.04 -9.56 7.16
CA ALA A 120 9.50 -9.12 8.44
C ALA A 120 8.05 -9.58 8.64
N MET A 121 7.20 -9.50 7.62
CA MET A 121 5.81 -9.96 7.68
C MET A 121 5.72 -11.48 7.92
N GLU A 122 6.56 -12.27 7.26
CA GLU A 122 6.62 -13.73 7.49
C GLU A 122 7.02 -14.06 8.93
N ARG A 123 8.01 -13.35 9.48
CA ARG A 123 8.45 -13.53 10.87
C ARG A 123 7.38 -13.12 11.88
N LEU A 124 6.60 -12.09 11.57
CA LEU A 124 5.58 -11.51 12.43
C LEU A 124 4.15 -11.97 12.06
N SER A 125 4.01 -13.02 11.25
CA SER A 125 2.71 -13.49 10.74
C SER A 125 1.67 -13.84 11.83
N HIS A 126 2.14 -14.22 13.01
CA HIS A 126 1.30 -14.54 14.17
C HIS A 126 1.02 -13.34 15.09
N GLU A 127 1.69 -12.22 14.84
CA GLU A 127 1.53 -11.00 15.63
C GLU A 127 0.24 -10.25 15.29
N ASN A 128 0.09 -9.08 15.94
CA ASN A 128 -1.07 -8.22 15.74
C ASN A 128 -1.20 -7.81 14.27
N GLN A 129 -2.39 -7.98 13.71
CA GLN A 129 -2.73 -7.63 12.33
C GLN A 129 -2.42 -6.17 11.98
N ALA A 130 -2.50 -5.26 12.98
CA ALA A 130 -2.16 -3.86 12.78
C ALA A 130 -0.67 -3.66 12.44
N VAL A 131 0.22 -4.48 13.01
CA VAL A 131 1.65 -4.45 12.67
C VAL A 131 1.86 -4.87 11.22
N LEU A 132 1.23 -5.97 10.79
CA LEU A 132 1.31 -6.42 9.40
C LEU A 132 0.74 -5.39 8.41
N MET A 133 -0.34 -4.70 8.81
CA MET A 133 -0.90 -3.61 8.00
C MET A 133 0.04 -2.43 7.87
N LEU A 134 0.74 -2.04 8.94
CA LEU A 134 1.73 -0.97 8.89
C LEU A 134 2.91 -1.33 8.00
N LEU A 135 3.38 -2.59 8.07
CA LEU A 135 4.43 -3.09 7.20
C LEU A 135 3.99 -3.05 5.73
N ALA A 136 2.78 -3.50 5.42
CA ALA A 136 2.23 -3.40 4.06
C ALA A 136 2.05 -1.94 3.62
N ALA A 137 1.54 -1.07 4.50
CA ALA A 137 1.38 0.36 4.21
C ALA A 137 2.73 1.03 3.93
N SER A 138 3.82 0.67 4.64
CA SER A 138 5.15 1.22 4.40
C SER A 138 5.64 0.91 2.98
N VAL A 139 5.37 -0.31 2.47
CA VAL A 139 5.67 -0.65 1.06
C VAL A 139 4.91 0.28 0.12
N SER A 140 3.61 0.49 0.37
CA SER A 140 2.80 1.38 -0.46
C SER A 140 3.34 2.81 -0.47
N LEU A 141 3.74 3.34 0.68
CA LEU A 141 4.24 4.71 0.81
C LEU A 141 5.62 4.89 0.17
N LEU A 142 6.53 3.97 0.42
CA LEU A 142 7.91 4.08 -0.04
C LEU A 142 8.08 3.70 -1.52
N CYS A 143 7.41 2.62 -1.95
CA CYS A 143 7.61 2.05 -3.28
C CYS A 143 6.74 2.69 -4.37
N SER A 144 5.64 3.37 -4.00
CA SER A 144 4.84 4.11 -4.98
C SER A 144 5.68 5.17 -5.70
N PRO A 145 5.46 5.41 -7.01
CA PRO A 145 6.13 6.51 -7.71
C PRO A 145 5.85 7.88 -7.10
N VAL A 146 4.65 8.04 -6.56
CA VAL A 146 4.21 9.30 -5.93
C VAL A 146 3.52 8.98 -4.60
N SER A 147 4.05 9.54 -3.52
CA SER A 147 3.46 9.50 -2.18
C SER A 147 3.51 10.88 -1.56
N TRP A 148 2.37 11.56 -1.62
CA TRP A 148 2.23 12.88 -1.02
C TRP A 148 2.27 12.81 0.51
N SER A 149 2.72 13.87 1.16
CA SER A 149 2.82 13.97 2.62
C SER A 149 1.52 13.55 3.34
N HIS A 150 0.36 13.88 2.81
CA HIS A 150 -0.93 13.47 3.40
C HIS A 150 -1.22 11.95 3.32
N HIS A 151 -0.48 11.18 2.52
CA HIS A 151 -0.57 9.71 2.55
C HIS A 151 0.07 9.10 3.80
N PHE A 152 0.91 9.86 4.51
CA PHE A 152 1.61 9.39 5.71
C PHE A 152 0.76 9.37 6.98
N THR A 153 -0.57 9.49 6.87
CA THR A 153 -1.52 9.28 7.99
C THR A 153 -1.35 7.93 8.69
N TRP A 154 -0.68 6.97 8.06
CA TRP A 154 -0.28 5.70 8.66
C TRP A 154 0.67 5.86 9.84
N LEU A 155 1.45 6.94 9.89
CA LEU A 155 2.32 7.26 11.03
C LEU A 155 1.52 7.47 12.32
N VAL A 156 0.30 8.00 12.23
CA VAL A 156 -0.60 8.13 13.39
C VAL A 156 -0.93 6.75 13.97
N LEU A 157 -1.26 5.77 13.13
CA LEU A 157 -1.52 4.40 13.59
C LEU A 157 -0.25 3.78 14.18
N ALA A 158 0.91 4.00 13.56
CA ALA A 158 2.19 3.54 14.08
C ALA A 158 2.48 4.15 15.45
N GLY A 159 2.30 5.46 15.60
CA GLY A 159 2.46 6.16 16.87
C GLY A 159 1.55 5.59 17.97
N VAL A 160 0.27 5.39 17.67
CA VAL A 160 -0.69 4.79 18.62
C VAL A 160 -0.26 3.39 19.05
N LEU A 161 0.20 2.55 18.14
CA LEU A 161 0.69 1.21 18.48
C LEU A 161 1.97 1.26 19.33
N LEU A 162 2.88 2.17 19.02
CA LEU A 162 4.11 2.36 19.81
C LEU A 162 3.79 2.86 21.22
N VAL A 163 2.83 3.78 21.37
CA VAL A 163 2.32 4.21 22.68
C VAL A 163 1.74 3.02 23.45
N ALA A 164 0.91 2.21 22.81
CA ALA A 164 0.29 1.04 23.45
C ALA A 164 1.32 0.01 23.92
N GLN A 165 2.45 -0.09 23.24
CA GLN A 165 3.59 -0.96 23.58
C GLN A 165 4.62 -0.28 24.48
N ARG A 166 4.36 0.93 24.96
CA ARG A 166 5.23 1.73 25.84
C ARG A 166 6.58 2.17 25.21
N TYR A 167 6.69 2.21 23.90
CA TYR A 167 7.84 2.76 23.18
C TYR A 167 7.70 4.27 22.99
N TRP A 168 7.63 5.03 24.07
CA TRP A 168 7.30 6.46 24.10
C TRP A 168 8.18 7.34 23.23
N ALA A 169 9.49 7.10 23.24
CA ALA A 169 10.44 7.88 22.42
C ALA A 169 10.19 7.71 20.93
N LEU A 170 9.94 6.47 20.48
CA LEU A 170 9.63 6.17 19.07
C LEU A 170 8.24 6.71 18.70
N ALA A 171 7.27 6.64 19.60
CA ALA A 171 5.95 7.20 19.38
C ALA A 171 6.01 8.72 19.22
N ALA A 172 6.76 9.43 20.07
CA ALA A 172 6.96 10.88 19.95
C ALA A 172 7.59 11.24 18.61
N LEU A 173 8.62 10.51 18.17
CA LEU A 173 9.27 10.72 16.88
C LEU A 173 8.30 10.54 15.71
N THR A 174 7.48 9.47 15.71
CA THR A 174 6.54 9.20 14.60
C THR A 174 5.37 10.18 14.54
N LEU A 175 4.99 10.80 15.66
CA LEU A 175 3.90 11.77 15.71
C LEU A 175 4.36 13.21 15.49
N SER A 176 5.68 13.46 15.47
CA SER A 176 6.29 14.78 15.22
C SER A 176 6.65 15.00 13.74
N LEU A 177 6.58 13.99 12.90
CA LEU A 177 6.82 14.03 11.46
C LEU A 177 5.56 14.38 10.68
#